data_a691f8cf858acf486f47d44883d1c921
#
_entry.id   a691f8cf858acf486f47d44883d1c921
#
_cell.length_a   1.000
_cell.length_b   1.000
_cell.length_c   1.000
_cell.angle_alpha   90.00
_cell.angle_beta   90.00
_cell.angle_gamma   90.00
#
_symmetry.space_group_name_H-M   'P 1'
#
loop_
_entity.id
_entity.type
_entity.pdbx_description
1 polymer ?
#
loop_
_entity_poly.entity_id
_entity_poly.type
_entity_poly.pdbx_seq_one_letter_code
_entity_poly.pdbx_strand_id
1 'polypeptide(L)'
;MISARKRIWGWYFFDWASQPYHTLLLTFIFGPYFAQTATEALTAGGMTPDAAKAQAQAYWGYGLTAAGITIAVLAPILGSVADGTGRRLPWVWLFSTLYVIGAAALWSTAPQSFSIIWALFFFGLGLIGAEFAAIFTNSYLPELHDNADERGRISGSGWAFGYVGGVLALAIMLVFFQAGESGKTIAGFTPFFGLDPETGADTRVVGPLTAIWFVVFMVPFFLYTRDTQQSGIEPAKVGASLLELWQTIKGLPNHPSLLAYLGSSMFYRDALNGLYTFGGIYAVGVLGWSITEVGIFGILAAISGAVFCWIGGKVDARLGPKPVIVFCCALLVLVSIFVITLTPTSVLGIALPAGSSLPDVGFFVAGVLIGAAGGVLQSSSRNMMTYQANPKRMTEAFGLYALSGKATSFLAPLLVGIVSDITGDQRLGILPIVGLFILGLIVLLWVKPKGDFV
;
A
#
# COMPACT_ATOMS: atom_id res chain seq x y z
N MET A 1 -16.96 30.30 0.47
CA MET A 1 -16.80 28.93 1.02
C MET A 1 -16.52 27.96 -0.11
N ILE A 2 -15.60 27.01 0.07
CA ILE A 2 -15.31 25.95 -0.91
C ILE A 2 -16.47 24.94 -0.86
N SER A 3 -17.06 24.59 -2.04
CA SER A 3 -18.16 23.63 -2.07
C SER A 3 -17.72 22.22 -1.65
N ALA A 4 -18.61 21.43 -1.02
CA ALA A 4 -18.34 20.06 -0.60
C ALA A 4 -17.80 19.21 -1.77
N ARG A 5 -18.38 19.35 -2.98
CA ARG A 5 -17.92 18.65 -4.18
C ARG A 5 -16.44 18.94 -4.51
N LYS A 6 -16.00 20.21 -4.41
CA LYS A 6 -14.58 20.57 -4.67
C LYS A 6 -13.66 19.98 -3.61
N ARG A 7 -14.06 19.95 -2.33
CA ARG A 7 -13.29 19.33 -1.24
C ARG A 7 -13.12 17.82 -1.47
N ILE A 8 -14.20 17.12 -1.86
CA ILE A 8 -14.16 15.69 -2.17
C ILE A 8 -13.23 15.41 -3.34
N TRP A 9 -13.33 16.18 -4.44
CA TRP A 9 -12.43 16.02 -5.58
C TRP A 9 -10.98 16.34 -5.22
N GLY A 10 -10.72 17.39 -4.45
CA GLY A 10 -9.37 17.66 -3.94
C GLY A 10 -8.80 16.47 -3.16
N TRP A 11 -9.61 15.85 -2.32
CA TRP A 11 -9.22 14.69 -1.54
C TRP A 11 -8.96 13.44 -2.42
N TYR A 12 -9.76 13.21 -3.48
CA TYR A 12 -9.49 12.14 -4.45
C TYR A 12 -8.16 12.31 -5.17
N PHE A 13 -7.81 13.55 -5.49
CA PHE A 13 -6.53 13.85 -6.14
C PHE A 13 -5.31 13.50 -5.27
N PHE A 14 -5.46 13.42 -3.96
CA PHE A 14 -4.39 12.86 -3.12
C PHE A 14 -4.14 11.36 -3.44
N ASP A 15 -5.18 10.54 -3.48
CA ASP A 15 -5.04 9.11 -3.81
C ASP A 15 -4.45 8.94 -5.23
N TRP A 16 -4.92 9.73 -6.21
CA TRP A 16 -4.37 9.76 -7.57
C TRP A 16 -2.88 10.15 -7.61
N ALA A 17 -2.49 11.16 -6.87
CA ALA A 17 -1.14 11.71 -6.86
C ALA A 17 -0.15 10.77 -6.16
N SER A 18 -0.57 10.14 -5.05
CA SER A 18 0.32 9.36 -4.18
C SER A 18 0.52 7.92 -4.65
N GLN A 19 -0.43 7.34 -5.37
CA GLN A 19 -0.39 5.93 -5.78
C GLN A 19 0.84 5.55 -6.62
N PRO A 20 1.38 6.40 -7.52
CA PRO A 20 2.60 6.07 -8.27
C PRO A 20 3.82 5.75 -7.40
N TYR A 21 3.91 6.24 -6.15
CA TYR A 21 5.00 5.84 -5.26
C TYR A 21 4.99 4.33 -5.02
N HIS A 22 3.84 3.79 -4.69
CA HIS A 22 3.68 2.35 -4.44
C HIS A 22 3.77 1.54 -5.73
N THR A 23 3.17 2.03 -6.81
CA THR A 23 3.14 1.31 -8.09
C THR A 23 4.50 1.34 -8.79
N LEU A 24 5.10 2.52 -8.99
CA LEU A 24 6.32 2.65 -9.77
C LEU A 24 7.57 2.44 -8.92
N LEU A 25 7.67 3.09 -7.75
CA LEU A 25 8.91 3.08 -7.00
C LEU A 25 9.03 1.82 -6.13
N LEU A 26 7.98 1.46 -5.40
CA LEU A 26 8.05 0.30 -4.50
C LEU A 26 7.98 -1.03 -5.28
N THR A 27 7.07 -1.14 -6.27
CA THR A 27 6.68 -2.44 -6.83
C THR A 27 7.30 -2.74 -8.19
N PHE A 28 7.07 -1.90 -9.22
CA PHE A 28 7.26 -2.35 -10.60
C PHE A 28 8.55 -1.85 -11.26
N ILE A 29 9.09 -0.69 -10.88
CA ILE A 29 10.21 -0.09 -11.61
C ILE A 29 11.44 0.09 -10.73
N PHE A 30 11.38 0.95 -9.69
CA PHE A 30 12.59 1.27 -8.92
C PHE A 30 13.03 0.12 -8.00
N GLY A 31 12.12 -0.62 -7.38
CA GLY A 31 12.47 -1.79 -6.56
C GLY A 31 13.29 -2.83 -7.34
N PRO A 32 12.83 -3.32 -8.51
CA PRO A 32 13.60 -4.18 -9.41
C PRO A 32 14.91 -3.54 -9.87
N TYR A 33 14.91 -2.27 -10.26
CA TYR A 33 16.12 -1.53 -10.64
C TYR A 33 17.17 -1.52 -9.51
N PHE A 34 16.73 -1.19 -8.29
CA PHE A 34 17.61 -1.25 -7.11
C PHE A 34 18.21 -2.64 -6.92
N ALA A 35 17.36 -3.69 -6.97
CA ALA A 35 17.82 -5.07 -6.78
C ALA A 35 18.89 -5.46 -7.81
N GLN A 36 18.69 -5.11 -9.07
CA GLN A 36 19.65 -5.38 -10.14
C GLN A 36 20.95 -4.58 -9.94
N THR A 37 20.85 -3.26 -9.83
CA THR A 37 22.01 -2.37 -9.76
C THR A 37 22.83 -2.58 -8.48
N ALA A 38 22.16 -2.85 -7.34
CA ALA A 38 22.87 -3.23 -6.12
C ALA A 38 23.60 -4.57 -6.25
N THR A 39 23.00 -5.56 -6.92
CA THR A 39 23.66 -6.84 -7.21
C THR A 39 24.91 -6.65 -8.06
N GLU A 40 24.82 -5.85 -9.12
CA GLU A 40 25.96 -5.53 -10.00
C GLU A 40 27.09 -4.83 -9.24
N ALA A 41 26.74 -3.83 -8.40
CA ALA A 41 27.72 -3.10 -7.58
C ALA A 41 28.41 -4.00 -6.55
N LEU A 42 27.68 -4.90 -5.89
CA LEU A 42 28.23 -5.86 -4.92
C LEU A 42 29.10 -6.92 -5.61
N THR A 43 28.71 -7.37 -6.80
CA THR A 43 29.50 -8.32 -7.60
C THR A 43 30.81 -7.69 -8.07
N ALA A 44 30.76 -6.44 -8.52
CA ALA A 44 31.97 -5.66 -8.85
C ALA A 44 32.87 -5.45 -7.63
N GLY A 45 32.31 -5.41 -6.42
CA GLY A 45 33.01 -5.39 -5.14
C GLY A 45 33.62 -6.73 -4.70
N GLY A 46 33.49 -7.79 -5.51
CA GLY A 46 34.12 -9.10 -5.28
C GLY A 46 33.20 -10.17 -4.66
N MET A 47 31.91 -9.91 -4.52
CA MET A 47 30.94 -10.95 -4.12
C MET A 47 30.62 -11.90 -5.28
N THR A 48 30.27 -13.15 -4.96
CA THR A 48 29.68 -14.04 -5.96
C THR A 48 28.30 -13.54 -6.35
N PRO A 49 27.82 -13.76 -7.59
CA PRO A 49 26.53 -13.25 -8.07
C PRO A 49 25.35 -13.65 -7.16
N ASP A 50 25.31 -14.89 -6.70
CA ASP A 50 24.24 -15.38 -5.81
C ASP A 50 24.27 -14.69 -4.45
N ALA A 51 25.46 -14.54 -3.84
CA ALA A 51 25.61 -13.82 -2.57
C ALA A 51 25.26 -12.33 -2.73
N ALA A 52 25.65 -11.70 -3.82
CA ALA A 52 25.35 -10.30 -4.12
C ALA A 52 23.83 -10.08 -4.26
N LYS A 53 23.13 -10.98 -4.97
CA LYS A 53 21.67 -10.95 -5.13
C LYS A 53 20.95 -11.08 -3.78
N ALA A 54 21.36 -12.05 -2.96
CA ALA A 54 20.80 -12.22 -1.62
C ALA A 54 21.05 -11.00 -0.73
N GLN A 55 22.25 -10.42 -0.80
CA GLN A 55 22.62 -9.25 -0.02
C GLN A 55 21.86 -7.98 -0.48
N ALA A 56 21.68 -7.78 -1.79
CA ALA A 56 20.89 -6.68 -2.34
C ALA A 56 19.44 -6.75 -1.86
N GLN A 57 18.84 -7.94 -1.88
CA GLN A 57 17.50 -8.16 -1.36
C GLN A 57 17.40 -7.90 0.15
N ALA A 58 18.41 -8.32 0.93
CA ALA A 58 18.49 -8.05 2.36
C ALA A 58 18.54 -6.54 2.66
N TYR A 59 19.36 -5.77 1.93
CA TYR A 59 19.45 -4.32 2.06
C TYR A 59 18.11 -3.63 1.76
N TRP A 60 17.41 -4.05 0.69
CA TRP A 60 16.07 -3.55 0.40
C TRP A 60 15.10 -3.80 1.55
N GLY A 61 15.10 -5.02 2.08
CA GLY A 61 14.29 -5.40 3.25
C GLY A 61 14.61 -4.55 4.49
N TYR A 62 15.90 -4.30 4.77
CA TYR A 62 16.32 -3.44 5.89
C TYR A 62 15.87 -1.99 5.69
N GLY A 63 15.95 -1.45 4.47
CA GLY A 63 15.46 -0.11 4.15
C GLY A 63 13.95 0.03 4.38
N LEU A 64 13.16 -0.93 3.90
CA LEU A 64 11.72 -0.99 4.14
C LEU A 64 11.38 -1.13 5.63
N THR A 65 12.12 -1.95 6.35
CA THR A 65 11.95 -2.15 7.80
C THR A 65 12.25 -0.88 8.57
N ALA A 66 13.33 -0.19 8.26
CA ALA A 66 13.70 1.08 8.91
C ALA A 66 12.63 2.15 8.68
N ALA A 67 12.14 2.31 7.44
CA ALA A 67 11.03 3.21 7.12
C ALA A 67 9.74 2.79 7.86
N GLY A 68 9.42 1.50 7.87
CA GLY A 68 8.24 0.95 8.56
C GLY A 68 8.25 1.20 10.06
N ILE A 69 9.38 0.99 10.73
CA ILE A 69 9.55 1.27 12.17
C ILE A 69 9.39 2.79 12.43
N THR A 70 10.02 3.62 11.60
CA THR A 70 9.90 5.08 11.70
C THR A 70 8.44 5.52 11.61
N ILE A 71 7.69 5.00 10.64
CA ILE A 71 6.27 5.29 10.48
C ILE A 71 5.49 4.78 11.69
N ALA A 72 5.70 3.53 12.10
CA ALA A 72 4.99 2.91 13.22
C ALA A 72 5.11 3.72 14.50
N VAL A 73 6.33 4.17 14.83
CA VAL A 73 6.59 4.91 16.06
C VAL A 73 6.10 6.36 15.99
N LEU A 74 6.37 7.04 14.86
CA LEU A 74 6.08 8.48 14.75
C LEU A 74 4.62 8.77 14.38
N ALA A 75 3.89 7.82 13.75
CA ALA A 75 2.54 8.09 13.27
C ALA A 75 1.55 8.49 14.38
N PRO A 76 1.41 7.75 15.49
CA PRO A 76 0.52 8.17 16.56
C PRO A 76 1.00 9.45 17.28
N ILE A 77 2.32 9.64 17.39
CA ILE A 77 2.92 10.82 18.01
C ILE A 77 2.57 12.08 17.22
N LEU A 78 2.89 12.09 15.92
CA LEU A 78 2.65 13.25 15.07
C LEU A 78 1.16 13.48 14.82
N GLY A 79 0.37 12.40 14.76
CA GLY A 79 -1.09 12.47 14.69
C GLY A 79 -1.69 13.18 15.91
N SER A 80 -1.23 12.80 17.11
CA SER A 80 -1.64 13.44 18.37
C SER A 80 -1.27 14.91 18.44
N VAL A 81 -0.05 15.27 18.01
CA VAL A 81 0.40 16.67 17.96
C VAL A 81 -0.44 17.48 16.95
N ALA A 82 -0.77 16.90 15.79
CA ALA A 82 -1.59 17.57 14.78
C ALA A 82 -3.02 17.82 15.27
N ASP A 83 -3.63 16.84 15.93
CA ASP A 83 -4.97 17.01 16.53
C ASP A 83 -4.96 18.04 17.67
N GLY A 84 -3.92 18.03 18.54
CA GLY A 84 -3.76 19.02 19.60
C GLY A 84 -3.55 20.45 19.11
N THR A 85 -2.89 20.62 17.95
CA THR A 85 -2.69 21.96 17.35
C THR A 85 -3.87 22.40 16.46
N GLY A 86 -4.76 21.49 16.10
CA GLY A 86 -5.88 21.74 15.17
C GLY A 86 -5.43 22.06 13.74
N ARG A 87 -4.17 21.78 13.39
CA ARG A 87 -3.58 22.09 12.09
C ARG A 87 -2.97 20.85 11.44
N ARG A 88 -3.65 20.28 10.46
CA ARG A 88 -3.18 19.11 9.70
C ARG A 88 -2.48 19.48 8.40
N LEU A 89 -2.93 20.56 7.76
CA LEU A 89 -2.44 20.99 6.44
C LEU A 89 -0.92 21.27 6.40
N PRO A 90 -0.29 21.93 7.41
CA PRO A 90 1.16 22.09 7.44
C PRO A 90 1.93 20.76 7.43
N TRP A 91 1.38 19.73 8.09
CA TRP A 91 1.97 18.38 8.08
C TRP A 91 1.86 17.72 6.72
N VAL A 92 0.71 17.88 6.04
CA VAL A 92 0.56 17.41 4.64
C VAL A 92 1.59 18.09 3.74
N TRP A 93 1.84 19.41 3.88
CA TRP A 93 2.87 20.13 3.13
C TRP A 93 4.27 19.57 3.42
N LEU A 94 4.63 19.40 4.68
CA LEU A 94 5.93 18.85 5.07
C LEU A 94 6.18 17.48 4.45
N PHE A 95 5.24 16.55 4.64
CA PHE A 95 5.41 15.18 4.15
C PHE A 95 5.29 15.06 2.64
N SER A 96 4.48 15.90 1.99
CA SER A 96 4.49 16.05 0.53
C SER A 96 5.85 16.51 0.01
N THR A 97 6.52 17.41 0.72
CA THR A 97 7.87 17.87 0.35
C THR A 97 8.89 16.74 0.50
N LEU A 98 8.82 15.96 1.58
CA LEU A 98 9.69 14.78 1.75
C LEU A 98 9.45 13.73 0.66
N TYR A 99 8.20 13.50 0.28
CA TYR A 99 7.84 12.63 -0.86
C TYR A 99 8.54 13.07 -2.14
N VAL A 100 8.41 14.35 -2.49
CA VAL A 100 8.97 14.92 -3.72
C VAL A 100 10.49 14.87 -3.71
N ILE A 101 11.14 15.27 -2.61
CA ILE A 101 12.61 15.23 -2.48
C ILE A 101 13.10 13.79 -2.57
N GLY A 102 12.47 12.86 -1.83
CA GLY A 102 12.84 11.45 -1.84
C GLY A 102 12.73 10.85 -3.23
N ALA A 103 11.60 11.02 -3.90
CA ALA A 103 11.39 10.52 -5.26
C ALA A 103 12.35 11.15 -6.28
N ALA A 104 12.48 12.47 -6.29
CA ALA A 104 13.34 13.17 -7.26
C ALA A 104 14.82 12.80 -7.11
N ALA A 105 15.31 12.63 -5.88
CA ALA A 105 16.70 12.28 -5.60
C ALA A 105 17.10 10.89 -6.11
N LEU A 106 16.14 10.00 -6.39
CA LEU A 106 16.41 8.69 -7.01
C LEU A 106 16.99 8.80 -8.42
N TRP A 107 16.87 9.96 -9.08
CA TRP A 107 17.56 10.23 -10.34
C TRP A 107 19.08 10.07 -10.23
N SER A 108 19.68 10.36 -9.07
CA SER A 108 21.11 10.29 -8.85
C SER A 108 21.66 8.84 -8.66
N THR A 109 20.79 7.82 -8.71
CA THR A 109 21.19 6.40 -8.51
C THR A 109 21.75 5.75 -9.79
N ALA A 110 22.69 6.41 -10.48
CA ALA A 110 23.29 5.90 -11.70
C ALA A 110 24.16 4.64 -11.42
N PRO A 111 24.14 3.61 -12.31
CA PRO A 111 24.90 2.38 -12.09
C PRO A 111 26.39 2.61 -11.86
N GLN A 112 26.99 3.57 -12.59
CA GLN A 112 28.42 3.89 -12.52
C GLN A 112 28.85 4.49 -11.16
N SER A 113 27.93 5.07 -10.41
CA SER A 113 28.15 5.70 -9.11
C SER A 113 27.13 5.29 -8.07
N PHE A 114 26.64 4.05 -8.17
CA PHE A 114 25.54 3.57 -7.35
C PHE A 114 25.94 3.44 -5.88
N SER A 115 25.18 4.12 -5.02
CA SER A 115 25.30 4.00 -3.58
C SER A 115 24.02 3.38 -3.00
N ILE A 116 24.15 2.18 -2.43
CA ILE A 116 23.05 1.46 -1.78
C ILE A 116 22.43 2.30 -0.67
N ILE A 117 23.26 2.91 0.18
CA ILE A 117 22.82 3.73 1.32
C ILE A 117 22.03 4.96 0.83
N TRP A 118 22.54 5.64 -0.21
CA TRP A 118 21.89 6.81 -0.80
C TRP A 118 20.53 6.45 -1.41
N ALA A 119 20.47 5.38 -2.18
CA ALA A 119 19.23 4.90 -2.79
C ALA A 119 18.18 4.54 -1.73
N LEU A 120 18.57 3.79 -0.71
CA LEU A 120 17.66 3.40 0.39
C LEU A 120 17.23 4.58 1.24
N PHE A 121 18.13 5.53 1.50
CA PHE A 121 17.81 6.73 2.28
C PHE A 121 16.74 7.58 1.59
N PHE A 122 16.93 7.92 0.31
CA PHE A 122 15.96 8.77 -0.41
C PHE A 122 14.67 8.03 -0.74
N PHE A 123 14.74 6.74 -1.08
CA PHE A 123 13.55 5.92 -1.20
C PHE A 123 12.77 5.86 0.13
N GLY A 124 13.45 5.59 1.24
CA GLY A 124 12.83 5.55 2.57
C GLY A 124 12.24 6.90 2.98
N LEU A 125 12.95 8.01 2.71
CA LEU A 125 12.49 9.37 2.98
C LEU A 125 11.18 9.67 2.23
N GLY A 126 11.12 9.34 0.96
CA GLY A 126 9.90 9.54 0.16
C GLY A 126 8.76 8.60 0.57
N LEU A 127 9.07 7.35 0.95
CA LEU A 127 8.07 6.41 1.49
C LEU A 127 7.47 6.92 2.80
N ILE A 128 8.30 7.41 3.72
CA ILE A 128 7.84 8.07 4.95
C ILE A 128 6.96 9.27 4.60
N GLY A 129 7.38 10.09 3.62
CA GLY A 129 6.58 11.20 3.11
C GLY A 129 5.20 10.76 2.61
N ALA A 130 5.13 9.72 1.80
CA ALA A 130 3.88 9.17 1.25
C ALA A 130 2.93 8.67 2.34
N GLU A 131 3.43 7.87 3.27
CA GLU A 131 2.63 7.26 4.34
C GLU A 131 2.10 8.31 5.33
N PHE A 132 2.93 9.26 5.75
CA PHE A 132 2.47 10.33 6.64
C PHE A 132 1.50 11.28 5.94
N ALA A 133 1.76 11.67 4.69
CA ALA A 133 0.80 12.46 3.92
C ALA A 133 -0.56 11.74 3.84
N ALA A 134 -0.57 10.39 3.68
CA ALA A 134 -1.80 9.60 3.69
C ALA A 134 -2.50 9.60 5.05
N ILE A 135 -1.76 9.49 6.16
CA ILE A 135 -2.33 9.54 7.53
C ILE A 135 -3.08 10.86 7.75
N PHE A 136 -2.42 11.99 7.46
CA PHE A 136 -3.02 13.31 7.65
C PHE A 136 -4.17 13.56 6.66
N THR A 137 -4.05 13.14 5.42
CA THR A 137 -5.12 13.28 4.42
C THR A 137 -6.33 12.42 4.75
N ASN A 138 -6.13 11.19 5.21
CA ASN A 138 -7.23 10.31 5.62
C ASN A 138 -8.02 10.86 6.81
N SER A 139 -7.40 11.62 7.70
CA SER A 139 -8.08 12.23 8.84
C SER A 139 -9.10 13.31 8.46
N TYR A 140 -9.08 13.82 7.22
CA TYR A 140 -10.13 14.70 6.70
C TYR A 140 -11.39 13.96 6.21
N LEU A 141 -11.33 12.63 6.03
CA LEU A 141 -12.47 11.86 5.49
C LEU A 141 -13.80 12.11 6.20
N PRO A 142 -13.89 12.18 7.55
CA PRO A 142 -15.13 12.47 8.26
C PRO A 142 -15.70 13.87 7.98
N GLU A 143 -14.86 14.83 7.59
CA GLU A 143 -15.24 16.22 7.34
C GLU A 143 -15.71 16.48 5.90
N LEU A 144 -15.53 15.48 5.01
CA LEU A 144 -15.93 15.62 3.60
C LEU A 144 -17.42 15.55 3.39
N HIS A 145 -18.14 14.84 4.26
CA HIS A 145 -19.60 14.68 4.19
C HIS A 145 -20.22 14.45 5.56
N ASP A 146 -21.33 15.13 5.85
CA ASP A 146 -22.03 15.04 7.15
C ASP A 146 -22.67 13.66 7.37
N ASN A 147 -23.19 13.04 6.29
CA ASN A 147 -23.71 11.67 6.36
C ASN A 147 -22.56 10.67 6.39
N ALA A 148 -22.47 9.91 7.48
CA ALA A 148 -21.46 8.88 7.68
C ALA A 148 -21.49 7.77 6.61
N ASP A 149 -22.69 7.42 6.11
CA ASP A 149 -22.86 6.36 5.10
C ASP A 149 -22.22 6.75 3.76
N GLU A 150 -22.22 8.04 3.39
CA GLU A 150 -21.56 8.54 2.17
C GLU A 150 -20.02 8.44 2.23
N ARG A 151 -19.42 8.35 3.42
CA ARG A 151 -17.97 8.21 3.59
C ARG A 151 -17.44 6.92 2.95
N GLY A 152 -18.18 5.83 3.00
CA GLY A 152 -17.84 4.58 2.31
C GLY A 152 -17.71 4.77 0.80
N ARG A 153 -18.69 5.47 0.19
CA ARG A 153 -18.65 5.81 -1.24
C ARG A 153 -17.48 6.71 -1.58
N ILE A 154 -17.21 7.72 -0.76
CA ILE A 154 -16.06 8.63 -0.94
C ILE A 154 -14.75 7.85 -0.81
N SER A 155 -14.59 7.03 0.23
CA SER A 155 -13.39 6.22 0.44
C SER A 155 -13.13 5.27 -0.73
N GLY A 156 -14.15 4.50 -1.16
CA GLY A 156 -14.03 3.57 -2.28
C GLY A 156 -13.70 4.27 -3.60
N SER A 157 -14.35 5.42 -3.88
CA SER A 157 -14.06 6.21 -5.09
C SER A 157 -12.65 6.79 -5.08
N GLY A 158 -12.13 7.24 -3.92
CA GLY A 158 -10.75 7.71 -3.78
C GLY A 158 -9.74 6.60 -4.09
N TRP A 159 -9.91 5.42 -3.49
CA TRP A 159 -9.05 4.26 -3.78
C TRP A 159 -9.10 3.85 -5.25
N ALA A 160 -10.30 3.80 -5.86
CA ALA A 160 -10.46 3.51 -7.28
C ALA A 160 -9.69 4.51 -8.14
N PHE A 161 -9.81 5.80 -7.82
CA PHE A 161 -9.11 6.88 -8.50
C PHE A 161 -7.60 6.77 -8.34
N GLY A 162 -7.10 6.39 -7.16
CA GLY A 162 -5.70 6.09 -6.90
C GLY A 162 -5.18 4.94 -7.77
N TYR A 163 -5.88 3.81 -7.82
CA TYR A 163 -5.48 2.68 -8.68
C TYR A 163 -5.38 3.08 -10.15
N VAL A 164 -6.35 3.85 -10.67
CA VAL A 164 -6.29 4.35 -12.05
C VAL A 164 -5.08 5.25 -12.27
N GLY A 165 -4.79 6.14 -11.31
CA GLY A 165 -3.59 7.00 -11.33
C GLY A 165 -2.29 6.19 -11.38
N GLY A 166 -2.18 5.15 -10.55
CA GLY A 166 -1.02 4.26 -10.52
C GLY A 166 -0.82 3.49 -11.83
N VAL A 167 -1.89 2.90 -12.37
CA VAL A 167 -1.86 2.16 -13.65
C VAL A 167 -1.51 3.11 -14.81
N LEU A 168 -2.09 4.30 -14.85
CA LEU A 168 -1.78 5.27 -15.89
C LEU A 168 -0.33 5.75 -15.82
N ALA A 169 0.17 6.04 -14.63
CA ALA A 169 1.57 6.44 -14.45
C ALA A 169 2.53 5.30 -14.87
N LEU A 170 2.20 4.05 -14.55
CA LEU A 170 2.97 2.88 -15.00
C LEU A 170 2.93 2.75 -16.53
N ALA A 171 1.76 2.88 -17.14
CA ALA A 171 1.62 2.84 -18.59
C ALA A 171 2.45 3.93 -19.27
N ILE A 172 2.42 5.15 -18.76
CA ILE A 172 3.25 6.27 -19.27
C ILE A 172 4.74 5.92 -19.15
N MET A 173 5.17 5.37 -18.02
CA MET A 173 6.56 4.95 -17.83
C MET A 173 7.00 3.92 -18.86
N LEU A 174 6.22 2.85 -19.04
CA LEU A 174 6.53 1.74 -19.94
C LEU A 174 6.44 2.13 -21.43
N VAL A 175 5.47 2.97 -21.78
CA VAL A 175 5.23 3.37 -23.20
C VAL A 175 6.26 4.37 -23.68
N PHE A 176 6.69 5.31 -22.84
CA PHE A 176 7.46 6.48 -23.28
C PHE A 176 8.90 6.51 -22.77
N PHE A 177 9.21 5.85 -21.66
CA PHE A 177 10.49 6.03 -20.99
C PHE A 177 11.33 4.76 -20.89
N GLN A 178 10.79 3.67 -20.33
CA GLN A 178 11.56 2.48 -20.04
C GLN A 178 11.79 1.63 -21.30
N ALA A 179 13.04 1.39 -21.64
CA ALA A 179 13.43 0.49 -22.72
C ALA A 179 13.47 -0.97 -22.23
N GLY A 180 13.12 -1.90 -23.13
CA GLY A 180 13.39 -3.32 -22.97
C GLY A 180 14.75 -3.70 -23.55
N GLU A 181 15.00 -5.01 -23.68
CA GLU A 181 16.25 -5.56 -24.24
C GLU A 181 16.57 -5.06 -25.65
N SER A 182 15.56 -4.68 -26.42
CA SER A 182 15.74 -4.12 -27.77
C SER A 182 16.23 -2.66 -27.79
N GLY A 183 16.40 -2.02 -26.64
CA GLY A 183 16.70 -0.59 -26.52
C GLY A 183 15.48 0.31 -26.86
N LYS A 184 14.29 -0.28 -27.03
CA LYS A 184 13.05 0.43 -27.31
C LYS A 184 12.02 0.18 -26.23
N THR A 185 11.09 1.14 -26.06
CA THR A 185 9.95 1.01 -25.15
C THR A 185 8.98 -0.06 -25.65
N ILE A 186 8.01 -0.45 -24.80
CA ILE A 186 7.00 -1.45 -25.20
C ILE A 186 6.16 -1.02 -26.42
N ALA A 187 6.08 0.28 -26.71
CA ALA A 187 5.43 0.83 -27.89
C ALA A 187 6.35 0.98 -29.11
N GLY A 188 7.61 0.54 -29.01
CA GLY A 188 8.60 0.60 -30.09
C GLY A 188 9.29 1.95 -30.25
N PHE A 189 9.09 2.90 -29.33
CA PHE A 189 9.77 4.20 -29.36
C PHE A 189 11.19 4.09 -28.76
N THR A 190 12.08 4.98 -29.18
CA THR A 190 13.26 5.29 -28.36
C THR A 190 12.82 6.05 -27.12
N PRO A 191 13.46 5.82 -25.93
CA PRO A 191 13.10 6.56 -24.71
C PRO A 191 13.05 8.07 -24.95
N PHE A 192 11.99 8.70 -24.47
CA PHE A 192 11.80 10.14 -24.66
C PHE A 192 12.92 10.92 -23.97
N PHE A 193 13.13 12.15 -24.43
CA PHE A 193 14.21 13.06 -23.99
C PHE A 193 15.62 12.54 -24.20
N GLY A 194 15.83 11.53 -25.04
CA GLY A 194 17.16 10.94 -25.26
C GLY A 194 17.74 10.24 -24.04
N LEU A 195 16.87 9.68 -23.19
CA LEU A 195 17.28 8.92 -22.01
C LEU A 195 17.97 7.64 -22.47
N ASP A 196 19.23 7.48 -22.05
CA ASP A 196 20.07 6.39 -22.47
C ASP A 196 19.86 5.15 -21.58
N PRO A 197 19.43 4.01 -22.15
CA PRO A 197 19.27 2.75 -21.41
C PRO A 197 20.59 2.18 -20.86
N GLU A 198 21.73 2.40 -21.54
CA GLU A 198 23.03 1.90 -21.08
C GLU A 198 23.47 2.56 -19.77
N THR A 199 23.02 3.77 -19.51
CA THR A 199 23.24 4.47 -18.23
C THR A 199 22.13 4.24 -17.23
N GLY A 200 21.06 3.50 -17.57
CA GLY A 200 19.86 3.32 -16.80
C GLY A 200 19.04 4.60 -16.62
N ALA A 201 19.27 5.62 -17.46
CA ALA A 201 18.56 6.90 -17.37
C ALA A 201 17.07 6.75 -17.71
N ASP A 202 16.75 5.88 -18.65
CA ASP A 202 15.41 5.48 -19.06
C ASP A 202 14.57 4.89 -17.91
N THR A 203 15.21 4.20 -16.99
CA THR A 203 14.57 3.61 -15.79
C THR A 203 14.59 4.59 -14.62
N ARG A 204 15.71 5.28 -14.35
CA ARG A 204 15.85 6.23 -13.24
C ARG A 204 14.93 7.43 -13.32
N VAL A 205 14.47 7.80 -14.51
CA VAL A 205 13.49 8.88 -14.71
C VAL A 205 12.19 8.63 -13.95
N VAL A 206 11.94 7.39 -13.53
CA VAL A 206 10.80 7.02 -12.69
C VAL A 206 10.73 7.86 -11.41
N GLY A 207 11.87 8.21 -10.79
CA GLY A 207 11.91 9.06 -9.61
C GLY A 207 11.39 10.48 -9.88
N PRO A 208 12.01 11.26 -10.77
CA PRO A 208 11.52 12.57 -11.21
C PRO A 208 10.07 12.54 -11.76
N LEU A 209 9.71 11.51 -12.53
CA LEU A 209 8.35 11.35 -13.05
C LEU A 209 7.33 11.25 -11.91
N THR A 210 7.62 10.43 -10.91
CA THR A 210 6.77 10.27 -9.72
C THR A 210 6.68 11.57 -8.91
N ALA A 211 7.80 12.30 -8.76
CA ALA A 211 7.83 13.58 -8.07
C ALA A 211 6.99 14.65 -8.80
N ILE A 212 7.16 14.79 -10.12
CA ILE A 212 6.40 15.74 -10.93
C ILE A 212 4.91 15.40 -10.93
N TRP A 213 4.58 14.11 -11.10
CA TRP A 213 3.20 13.60 -11.00
C TRP A 213 2.55 14.04 -9.70
N PHE A 214 3.23 13.80 -8.58
CA PHE A 214 2.73 14.18 -7.27
C PHE A 214 2.51 15.68 -7.15
N VAL A 215 3.48 16.50 -7.53
CA VAL A 215 3.37 17.98 -7.48
C VAL A 215 2.17 18.47 -8.29
N VAL A 216 2.03 18.01 -9.53
CA VAL A 216 0.95 18.44 -10.44
C VAL A 216 -0.41 18.06 -9.90
N PHE A 217 -0.58 16.79 -9.49
CA PHE A 217 -1.88 16.27 -9.09
C PHE A 217 -2.26 16.57 -7.63
N MET A 218 -1.33 17.02 -6.79
CA MET A 218 -1.63 17.55 -5.44
C MET A 218 -2.17 18.98 -5.43
N VAL A 219 -2.05 19.73 -6.54
CA VAL A 219 -2.56 21.10 -6.62
C VAL A 219 -4.03 21.21 -6.23
N PRO A 220 -4.97 20.37 -6.74
CA PRO A 220 -6.37 20.45 -6.35
C PRO A 220 -6.59 20.20 -4.85
N PHE A 221 -5.82 19.27 -4.24
CA PHE A 221 -5.88 19.04 -2.80
C PHE A 221 -5.58 20.32 -2.03
N PHE A 222 -4.45 20.95 -2.29
CA PHE A 222 -4.02 22.17 -1.59
C PHE A 222 -4.91 23.38 -1.87
N LEU A 223 -5.53 23.46 -3.03
CA LEU A 223 -6.48 24.52 -3.36
C LEU A 223 -7.82 24.38 -2.63
N TYR A 224 -8.28 23.14 -2.44
CA TYR A 224 -9.64 22.89 -1.97
C TYR A 224 -9.73 22.37 -0.52
N THR A 225 -8.60 22.01 0.10
CA THR A 225 -8.54 21.58 1.50
C THR A 225 -8.16 22.76 2.40
N ARG A 226 -8.83 22.87 3.53
CA ARG A 226 -8.54 23.86 4.58
C ARG A 226 -8.68 23.18 5.93
N ASP A 227 -7.82 23.53 6.86
CA ASP A 227 -8.04 23.18 8.26
C ASP A 227 -9.28 23.91 8.76
N THR A 228 -10.22 23.15 9.33
CA THR A 228 -11.37 23.72 10.02
C THR A 228 -10.87 24.15 11.39
N GLN A 229 -10.55 25.45 11.58
CA GLN A 229 -10.25 25.97 12.90
C GLN A 229 -11.46 25.75 13.79
N GLN A 230 -11.36 24.90 14.78
CA GLN A 230 -12.31 24.88 15.88
C GLN A 230 -12.12 26.19 16.65
N SER A 231 -13.02 27.14 16.44
CA SER A 231 -12.99 28.45 17.10
C SER A 231 -12.97 28.26 18.62
N GLY A 232 -11.94 28.74 19.27
CA GLY A 232 -11.84 28.76 20.74
C GLY A 232 -10.95 27.71 21.40
N ILE A 233 -10.26 26.86 20.63
CA ILE A 233 -9.28 25.95 21.22
C ILE A 233 -7.88 26.60 21.06
N GLU A 234 -7.24 26.92 22.18
CA GLU A 234 -5.81 27.27 22.16
C GLU A 234 -5.00 26.03 21.74
N PRO A 235 -4.00 26.19 20.84
CA PRO A 235 -3.14 25.08 20.45
C PRO A 235 -2.49 24.44 21.66
N ALA A 236 -2.74 23.15 21.86
CA ALA A 236 -2.13 22.41 22.96
C ALA A 236 -0.61 22.39 22.78
N LYS A 237 0.13 22.48 23.89
CA LYS A 237 1.58 22.27 23.89
C LYS A 237 1.89 20.82 23.50
N VAL A 238 2.97 20.58 22.77
CA VAL A 238 3.39 19.23 22.34
C VAL A 238 3.39 18.22 23.49
N GLY A 239 3.87 18.63 24.68
CA GLY A 239 3.86 17.76 25.86
C GLY A 239 2.45 17.35 26.32
N ALA A 240 1.47 18.23 26.20
CA ALA A 240 0.08 17.91 26.53
C ALA A 240 -0.50 16.89 25.52
N SER A 241 -0.22 17.08 24.22
CA SER A 241 -0.65 16.13 23.19
C SER A 241 -0.04 14.73 23.37
N LEU A 242 1.23 14.65 23.77
CA LEU A 242 1.87 13.37 24.09
C LEU A 242 1.28 12.69 25.35
N LEU A 243 0.93 13.49 26.36
CA LEU A 243 0.26 12.97 27.55
C LEU A 243 -1.13 12.41 27.20
N GLU A 244 -1.86 13.10 26.35
CA GLU A 244 -3.17 12.64 25.85
C GLU A 244 -3.03 11.37 25.03
N LEU A 245 -2.04 11.25 24.12
CA LEU A 245 -1.74 10.01 23.42
C LEU A 245 -1.48 8.85 24.39
N TRP A 246 -0.68 9.10 25.41
CA TRP A 246 -0.40 8.10 26.44
C TRP A 246 -1.68 7.67 27.20
N GLN A 247 -2.57 8.62 27.47
CA GLN A 247 -3.88 8.35 28.07
C GLN A 247 -4.77 7.55 27.11
N THR A 248 -4.76 7.87 25.80
CA THR A 248 -5.47 7.10 24.78
C THR A 248 -4.98 5.65 24.75
N ILE A 249 -3.66 5.43 24.71
CA ILE A 249 -3.09 4.08 24.71
C ILE A 249 -3.46 3.31 25.98
N LYS A 250 -3.32 3.92 27.15
CA LYS A 250 -3.74 3.32 28.44
C LYS A 250 -5.25 3.06 28.51
N GLY A 251 -6.03 3.89 27.84
CA GLY A 251 -7.49 3.81 27.81
C GLY A 251 -8.03 2.82 26.77
N LEU A 252 -7.20 2.28 25.84
CA LEU A 252 -7.64 1.34 24.81
C LEU A 252 -8.44 0.14 25.38
N PRO A 253 -8.10 -0.46 26.53
CA PRO A 253 -8.93 -1.52 27.10
C PRO A 253 -10.34 -1.08 27.46
N ASN A 254 -10.59 0.20 27.70
CA ASN A 254 -11.92 0.77 27.98
C ASN A 254 -12.72 1.04 26.69
N HIS A 255 -12.07 0.93 25.53
CA HIS A 255 -12.66 1.06 24.20
C HIS A 255 -12.50 -0.27 23.43
N PRO A 256 -13.22 -1.33 23.83
CA PRO A 256 -12.97 -2.68 23.34
C PRO A 256 -13.21 -2.82 21.84
N SER A 257 -14.13 -2.02 21.25
CA SER A 257 -14.37 -2.02 19.82
C SER A 257 -13.19 -1.45 19.03
N LEU A 258 -12.63 -0.32 19.48
CA LEU A 258 -11.44 0.27 18.85
C LEU A 258 -10.24 -0.68 18.98
N LEU A 259 -10.00 -1.23 20.18
CA LEU A 259 -8.90 -2.17 20.39
C LEU A 259 -9.04 -3.42 19.51
N ALA A 260 -10.24 -4.02 19.45
CA ALA A 260 -10.52 -5.15 18.59
C ALA A 260 -10.36 -4.81 17.12
N TYR A 261 -10.77 -3.60 16.69
CA TYR A 261 -10.60 -3.18 15.30
C TYR A 261 -9.12 -3.01 14.93
N LEU A 262 -8.33 -2.36 15.75
CA LEU A 262 -6.88 -2.24 15.53
C LEU A 262 -6.22 -3.62 15.44
N GLY A 263 -6.54 -4.54 16.36
CA GLY A 263 -6.05 -5.92 16.35
C GLY A 263 -6.51 -6.72 15.14
N SER A 264 -7.79 -6.65 14.78
CA SER A 264 -8.33 -7.30 13.58
C SER A 264 -7.65 -6.78 12.31
N SER A 265 -7.54 -5.44 12.19
CA SER A 265 -6.94 -4.79 11.03
C SER A 265 -5.46 -5.14 10.87
N MET A 266 -4.76 -5.35 11.96
CA MET A 266 -3.38 -5.79 12.00
C MET A 266 -3.22 -7.14 11.25
N PHE A 267 -4.04 -8.12 11.59
CA PHE A 267 -3.96 -9.45 11.00
C PHE A 267 -4.39 -9.50 9.53
N TYR A 268 -5.54 -8.95 9.17
CA TYR A 268 -6.01 -9.06 7.78
C TYR A 268 -5.23 -8.17 6.81
N ARG A 269 -4.66 -7.04 7.26
CA ARG A 269 -3.79 -6.19 6.43
C ARG A 269 -2.44 -6.85 6.18
N ASP A 270 -1.89 -7.51 7.19
CA ASP A 270 -0.66 -8.27 7.03
C ASP A 270 -0.87 -9.49 6.11
N ALA A 271 -1.97 -10.21 6.27
CA ALA A 271 -2.36 -11.28 5.36
C ALA A 271 -2.49 -10.80 3.90
N LEU A 272 -3.13 -9.63 3.68
CA LEU A 272 -3.28 -9.04 2.36
C LEU A 272 -1.92 -8.64 1.75
N ASN A 273 -1.03 -8.05 2.53
CA ASN A 273 0.33 -7.74 2.11
C ASN A 273 1.11 -9.02 1.76
N GLY A 274 0.90 -10.09 2.52
CA GLY A 274 1.43 -11.42 2.22
C GLY A 274 0.95 -11.93 0.87
N LEU A 275 -0.34 -11.86 0.56
CA LEU A 275 -0.87 -12.25 -0.75
C LEU A 275 -0.25 -11.46 -1.91
N TYR A 276 -0.08 -10.15 -1.76
CA TYR A 276 0.54 -9.32 -2.80
C TYR A 276 2.02 -9.66 -2.99
N THR A 277 2.74 -9.95 -1.91
CA THR A 277 4.16 -10.28 -1.96
C THR A 277 4.41 -11.68 -2.54
N PHE A 278 3.66 -12.67 -2.06
CA PHE A 278 3.91 -14.07 -2.40
C PHE A 278 3.15 -14.54 -3.64
N GLY A 279 2.16 -13.80 -4.15
CA GLY A 279 1.42 -14.17 -5.35
C GLY A 279 2.33 -14.32 -6.59
N GLY A 280 3.24 -13.38 -6.83
CA GLY A 280 4.22 -13.48 -7.92
C GLY A 280 5.25 -14.59 -7.70
N ILE A 281 5.72 -14.78 -6.47
CA ILE A 281 6.66 -15.85 -6.11
C ILE A 281 6.03 -17.23 -6.35
N TYR A 282 4.76 -17.37 -5.98
CA TYR A 282 3.98 -18.59 -6.21
C TYR A 282 3.81 -18.87 -7.71
N ALA A 283 3.46 -17.86 -8.50
CA ALA A 283 3.29 -17.98 -9.94
C ALA A 283 4.56 -18.49 -10.63
N VAL A 284 5.72 -17.94 -10.28
CA VAL A 284 7.01 -18.38 -10.85
C VAL A 284 7.42 -19.75 -10.29
N GLY A 285 7.37 -19.93 -8.96
CA GLY A 285 7.91 -21.11 -8.29
C GLY A 285 7.05 -22.36 -8.43
N VAL A 286 5.73 -22.23 -8.47
CA VAL A 286 4.79 -23.37 -8.52
C VAL A 286 4.22 -23.56 -9.94
N LEU A 287 3.78 -22.49 -10.61
CA LEU A 287 3.17 -22.59 -11.94
C LEU A 287 4.17 -22.45 -13.09
N GLY A 288 5.41 -22.03 -12.80
CA GLY A 288 6.46 -21.86 -13.81
C GLY A 288 6.25 -20.64 -14.72
N TRP A 289 5.51 -19.63 -14.25
CA TRP A 289 5.19 -18.43 -15.01
C TRP A 289 6.43 -17.58 -15.33
N SER A 290 6.42 -16.99 -16.50
CA SER A 290 7.36 -15.94 -16.89
C SER A 290 7.08 -14.63 -16.13
N ILE A 291 8.09 -13.76 -16.08
CA ILE A 291 7.96 -12.40 -15.50
C ILE A 291 6.84 -11.62 -16.22
N THR A 292 6.66 -11.83 -17.53
CA THR A 292 5.61 -11.18 -18.31
C THR A 292 4.20 -11.58 -17.83
N GLU A 293 3.96 -12.87 -17.57
CA GLU A 293 2.68 -13.36 -17.07
C GLU A 293 2.39 -12.82 -15.67
N VAL A 294 3.40 -12.75 -14.79
CA VAL A 294 3.29 -12.09 -13.47
C VAL A 294 2.96 -10.59 -13.62
N GLY A 295 3.55 -9.91 -14.61
CA GLY A 295 3.23 -8.52 -14.91
C GLY A 295 1.77 -8.33 -15.35
N ILE A 296 1.27 -9.18 -16.24
CA ILE A 296 -0.15 -9.19 -16.68
C ILE A 296 -1.08 -9.43 -15.49
N PHE A 297 -0.76 -10.43 -14.66
CA PHE A 297 -1.49 -10.73 -13.42
C PHE A 297 -1.60 -9.49 -12.50
N GLY A 298 -0.49 -8.78 -12.28
CA GLY A 298 -0.47 -7.56 -11.47
C GLY A 298 -1.34 -6.43 -12.05
N ILE A 299 -1.29 -6.23 -13.36
CA ILE A 299 -2.12 -5.23 -14.06
C ILE A 299 -3.61 -5.58 -13.95
N LEU A 300 -3.99 -6.84 -14.19
CA LEU A 300 -5.38 -7.30 -14.07
C LEU A 300 -5.89 -7.14 -12.64
N ALA A 301 -5.08 -7.49 -11.64
CA ALA A 301 -5.42 -7.28 -10.23
C ALA A 301 -5.62 -5.78 -9.90
N ALA A 302 -4.79 -4.88 -10.42
CA ALA A 302 -4.91 -3.44 -10.21
C ALA A 302 -6.17 -2.85 -10.87
N ILE A 303 -6.48 -3.25 -12.11
CA ILE A 303 -7.70 -2.85 -12.82
C ILE A 303 -8.94 -3.33 -12.07
N SER A 304 -8.94 -4.60 -11.66
CA SER A 304 -10.00 -5.18 -10.84
C SER A 304 -10.16 -4.40 -9.54
N GLY A 305 -9.06 -4.11 -8.84
CA GLY A 305 -9.05 -3.27 -7.64
C GLY A 305 -9.74 -1.93 -7.87
N ALA A 306 -9.42 -1.23 -8.95
CA ALA A 306 -10.04 0.05 -9.30
C ALA A 306 -11.57 -0.06 -9.46
N VAL A 307 -12.03 -1.02 -10.26
CA VAL A 307 -13.47 -1.23 -10.55
C VAL A 307 -14.22 -1.60 -9.27
N PHE A 308 -13.69 -2.58 -8.52
CA PHE A 308 -14.38 -3.10 -7.35
C PHE A 308 -14.28 -2.17 -6.13
N CYS A 309 -13.25 -1.33 -5.99
CA CYS A 309 -13.24 -0.27 -4.97
C CYS A 309 -14.41 0.70 -5.17
N TRP A 310 -14.70 1.09 -6.41
CA TRP A 310 -15.83 1.97 -6.71
C TRP A 310 -17.18 1.31 -6.40
N ILE A 311 -17.35 0.03 -6.79
CA ILE A 311 -18.54 -0.76 -6.47
C ILE A 311 -18.66 -0.98 -4.95
N GLY A 312 -17.57 -1.42 -4.32
CA GLY A 312 -17.49 -1.71 -2.90
C GLY A 312 -17.79 -0.49 -2.03
N GLY A 313 -17.34 0.70 -2.45
CA GLY A 313 -17.68 1.94 -1.77
C GLY A 313 -19.19 2.24 -1.76
N LYS A 314 -19.94 1.86 -2.82
CA LYS A 314 -21.41 1.98 -2.84
C LYS A 314 -22.09 0.95 -1.93
N VAL A 315 -21.50 -0.24 -1.83
CA VAL A 315 -21.98 -1.29 -0.91
C VAL A 315 -21.70 -0.89 0.53
N ASP A 316 -20.50 -0.37 0.81
CA ASP A 316 -20.10 0.17 2.11
C ASP A 316 -21.06 1.29 2.58
N ALA A 317 -21.44 2.21 1.70
CA ALA A 317 -22.39 3.28 2.00
C ALA A 317 -23.78 2.75 2.39
N ARG A 318 -24.18 1.55 1.94
CA ARG A 318 -25.52 0.98 2.22
C ARG A 318 -25.51 0.04 3.43
N LEU A 319 -24.49 -0.78 3.55
CA LEU A 319 -24.39 -1.84 4.56
C LEU A 319 -23.48 -1.47 5.73
N GLY A 320 -22.71 -0.39 5.59
CA GLY A 320 -21.62 -0.03 6.49
C GLY A 320 -20.32 -0.84 6.21
N PRO A 321 -19.18 -0.39 6.76
CA PRO A 321 -17.88 -0.98 6.43
C PRO A 321 -17.67 -2.39 7.01
N LYS A 322 -18.22 -2.70 8.18
CA LYS A 322 -17.97 -4.01 8.85
C LYS A 322 -18.41 -5.22 8.00
N PRO A 323 -19.65 -5.29 7.48
CA PRO A 323 -20.06 -6.42 6.63
C PRO A 323 -19.23 -6.56 5.36
N VAL A 324 -18.79 -5.43 4.78
CA VAL A 324 -17.94 -5.42 3.58
C VAL A 324 -16.56 -6.00 3.90
N ILE A 325 -15.93 -5.61 5.02
CA ILE A 325 -14.67 -6.16 5.49
C ILE A 325 -14.78 -7.68 5.73
N VAL A 326 -15.86 -8.13 6.41
CA VAL A 326 -16.12 -9.56 6.64
C VAL A 326 -16.20 -10.32 5.31
N PHE A 327 -16.98 -9.81 4.35
CA PHE A 327 -17.12 -10.44 3.04
C PHE A 327 -15.78 -10.53 2.30
N CYS A 328 -15.00 -9.44 2.26
CA CYS A 328 -13.71 -9.40 1.59
C CYS A 328 -12.70 -10.37 2.23
N CYS A 329 -12.61 -10.40 3.57
CA CYS A 329 -11.73 -11.34 4.27
C CYS A 329 -12.14 -12.80 4.03
N ALA A 330 -13.45 -13.11 4.08
CA ALA A 330 -13.95 -14.45 3.79
C ALA A 330 -13.66 -14.87 2.34
N LEU A 331 -13.86 -13.98 1.37
CA LEU A 331 -13.51 -14.23 -0.03
C LEU A 331 -12.00 -14.47 -0.19
N LEU A 332 -11.16 -13.67 0.47
CA LEU A 332 -9.71 -13.84 0.40
C LEU A 332 -9.23 -15.14 1.05
N VAL A 333 -9.90 -15.61 2.12
CA VAL A 333 -9.68 -16.96 2.68
C VAL A 333 -9.98 -18.03 1.62
N LEU A 334 -11.15 -17.96 0.98
CA LEU A 334 -11.54 -18.94 -0.02
C LEU A 334 -10.60 -18.95 -1.23
N VAL A 335 -10.21 -17.75 -1.71
CA VAL A 335 -9.27 -17.60 -2.82
C VAL A 335 -7.90 -18.14 -2.44
N SER A 336 -7.41 -17.89 -1.23
CA SER A 336 -6.13 -18.41 -0.76
C SER A 336 -6.14 -19.93 -0.65
N ILE A 337 -7.21 -20.53 -0.14
CA ILE A 337 -7.39 -22.00 -0.11
C ILE A 337 -7.43 -22.55 -1.53
N PHE A 338 -8.14 -21.91 -2.45
CA PHE A 338 -8.18 -22.30 -3.85
C PHE A 338 -6.78 -22.29 -4.48
N VAL A 339 -6.01 -21.22 -4.27
CA VAL A 339 -4.63 -21.08 -4.78
C VAL A 339 -3.74 -22.24 -4.30
N ILE A 340 -3.83 -22.65 -3.03
CA ILE A 340 -3.06 -23.77 -2.48
C ILE A 340 -3.33 -25.09 -3.26
N THR A 341 -4.53 -25.26 -3.82
CA THR A 341 -4.90 -26.46 -4.59
C THR A 341 -4.42 -26.44 -6.04
N LEU A 342 -3.91 -25.31 -6.53
CA LEU A 342 -3.45 -25.19 -7.91
C LEU A 342 -2.04 -25.79 -8.05
N THR A 343 -1.89 -26.66 -9.05
CA THR A 343 -0.59 -27.15 -9.51
C THR A 343 -0.58 -27.11 -11.04
N PRO A 344 0.57 -27.25 -11.71
CA PRO A 344 0.61 -27.29 -13.18
C PRO A 344 -0.24 -28.41 -13.78
N THR A 345 -0.55 -29.45 -13.00
CA THR A 345 -1.25 -30.67 -13.46
C THR A 345 -2.56 -30.94 -12.74
N SER A 346 -2.98 -30.07 -11.80
CA SER A 346 -4.23 -30.29 -11.06
C SER A 346 -4.87 -28.98 -10.58
N VAL A 347 -6.20 -28.99 -10.50
CA VAL A 347 -7.03 -27.95 -9.89
C VAL A 347 -8.00 -28.58 -8.92
N LEU A 348 -8.08 -28.10 -7.67
CA LEU A 348 -8.91 -28.67 -6.59
C LEU A 348 -8.67 -30.18 -6.37
N GLY A 349 -7.43 -30.65 -6.58
CA GLY A 349 -7.07 -32.05 -6.46
C GLY A 349 -7.49 -32.93 -7.65
N ILE A 350 -8.14 -32.37 -8.66
CA ILE A 350 -8.52 -33.09 -9.89
C ILE A 350 -7.36 -33.02 -10.88
N ALA A 351 -6.83 -34.18 -11.26
CA ALA A 351 -5.76 -34.27 -12.25
C ALA A 351 -6.26 -33.83 -13.65
N LEU A 352 -5.43 -33.04 -14.33
CA LEU A 352 -5.73 -32.48 -15.65
C LEU A 352 -4.84 -33.09 -16.72
N PRO A 353 -5.29 -33.11 -18.00
CA PRO A 353 -4.44 -33.48 -19.13
C PRO A 353 -3.17 -32.63 -19.19
N ALA A 354 -2.08 -33.20 -19.66
CA ALA A 354 -0.82 -32.49 -19.86
C ALA A 354 -1.02 -31.28 -20.80
N GLY A 355 -0.49 -30.12 -20.42
CA GLY A 355 -0.62 -28.88 -21.17
C GLY A 355 -1.97 -28.15 -20.99
N SER A 356 -2.78 -28.54 -20.02
CA SER A 356 -4.02 -27.82 -19.69
C SER A 356 -3.72 -26.41 -19.19
N SER A 357 -4.40 -25.40 -19.75
CA SER A 357 -4.32 -24.00 -19.31
C SER A 357 -5.22 -23.67 -18.10
N LEU A 358 -5.98 -24.64 -17.58
CA LEU A 358 -6.90 -24.41 -16.47
C LEU A 358 -6.23 -23.90 -15.18
N PRO A 359 -5.03 -24.39 -14.77
CA PRO A 359 -4.33 -23.83 -13.61
C PRO A 359 -3.98 -22.36 -13.78
N ASP A 360 -3.50 -21.97 -14.97
CA ASP A 360 -3.13 -20.59 -15.27
C ASP A 360 -4.35 -19.68 -15.27
N VAL A 361 -5.42 -20.07 -15.94
CA VAL A 361 -6.70 -19.36 -15.93
C VAL A 361 -7.24 -19.24 -14.50
N GLY A 362 -7.19 -20.32 -13.72
CA GLY A 362 -7.59 -20.32 -12.31
C GLY A 362 -6.80 -19.33 -11.47
N PHE A 363 -5.50 -19.25 -11.69
CA PHE A 363 -4.64 -18.31 -10.96
C PHE A 363 -4.86 -16.86 -11.42
N PHE A 364 -5.09 -16.59 -12.71
CA PHE A 364 -5.50 -15.26 -13.18
C PHE A 364 -6.83 -14.82 -12.56
N VAL A 365 -7.82 -15.71 -12.48
CA VAL A 365 -9.11 -15.43 -11.81
C VAL A 365 -8.88 -15.14 -10.31
N ALA A 366 -8.03 -15.92 -9.64
CA ALA A 366 -7.64 -15.66 -8.25
C ALA A 366 -7.01 -14.27 -8.10
N GLY A 367 -6.13 -13.85 -9.01
CA GLY A 367 -5.53 -12.51 -9.02
C GLY A 367 -6.54 -11.38 -9.16
N VAL A 368 -7.51 -11.54 -10.06
CA VAL A 368 -8.63 -10.59 -10.23
C VAL A 368 -9.43 -10.50 -8.93
N LEU A 369 -9.73 -11.61 -8.28
CA LEU A 369 -10.47 -11.63 -7.01
C LEU A 369 -9.65 -11.04 -5.85
N ILE A 370 -8.34 -11.31 -5.79
CA ILE A 370 -7.42 -10.72 -4.80
C ILE A 370 -7.36 -9.20 -4.98
N GLY A 371 -7.22 -8.72 -6.21
CA GLY A 371 -7.23 -7.28 -6.52
C GLY A 371 -8.56 -6.64 -6.13
N ALA A 372 -9.68 -7.23 -6.52
CA ALA A 372 -11.03 -6.78 -6.19
C ALA A 372 -11.24 -6.69 -4.68
N ALA A 373 -11.11 -7.82 -3.98
CA ALA A 373 -11.38 -7.90 -2.54
C ALA A 373 -10.35 -7.10 -1.72
N GLY A 374 -9.07 -7.12 -2.12
CA GLY A 374 -8.01 -6.39 -1.43
C GLY A 374 -8.20 -4.87 -1.51
N GLY A 375 -8.56 -4.35 -2.68
CA GLY A 375 -8.85 -2.92 -2.84
C GLY A 375 -10.07 -2.48 -2.02
N VAL A 376 -11.17 -3.24 -2.08
CA VAL A 376 -12.38 -2.98 -1.27
C VAL A 376 -12.07 -3.07 0.22
N LEU A 377 -11.34 -4.09 0.64
CA LEU A 377 -10.92 -4.28 2.02
C LEU A 377 -10.17 -3.06 2.56
N GLN A 378 -9.21 -2.52 1.80
CA GLN A 378 -8.43 -1.35 2.20
C GLN A 378 -9.30 -0.09 2.29
N SER A 379 -10.17 0.15 1.30
CA SER A 379 -11.05 1.32 1.29
C SER A 379 -12.09 1.29 2.42
N SER A 380 -12.70 0.13 2.67
CA SER A 380 -13.66 -0.06 3.77
C SER A 380 -12.98 -0.06 5.14
N SER A 381 -11.74 -0.54 5.25
CA SER A 381 -10.96 -0.43 6.48
C SER A 381 -10.64 1.02 6.81
N ARG A 382 -10.25 1.84 5.81
CA ARG A 382 -10.08 3.28 5.99
C ARG A 382 -11.37 3.95 6.49
N ASN A 383 -12.51 3.60 5.90
CA ASN A 383 -13.81 4.10 6.36
C ASN A 383 -14.15 3.60 7.76
N MET A 384 -13.94 2.31 8.07
CA MET A 384 -14.22 1.73 9.39
C MET A 384 -13.46 2.44 10.51
N MET A 385 -12.21 2.88 10.26
CA MET A 385 -11.44 3.67 11.23
C MET A 385 -12.19 4.93 11.65
N THR A 386 -12.91 5.59 10.74
CA THR A 386 -13.67 6.80 11.07
C THR A 386 -14.86 6.55 12.01
N TYR A 387 -15.40 5.32 12.04
CA TYR A 387 -16.44 4.92 12.99
C TYR A 387 -15.88 4.50 14.34
N GLN A 388 -14.65 3.99 14.37
CA GLN A 388 -14.00 3.53 15.61
C GLN A 388 -13.25 4.64 16.35
N ALA A 389 -12.90 5.71 15.66
CA ALA A 389 -12.09 6.79 16.19
C ALA A 389 -12.89 7.77 17.07
N ASN A 390 -12.22 8.38 18.04
CA ASN A 390 -12.75 9.59 18.68
C ASN A 390 -12.79 10.73 17.66
N PRO A 391 -13.95 11.34 17.38
CA PRO A 391 -14.08 12.40 16.37
C PRO A 391 -13.15 13.60 16.58
N LYS A 392 -12.76 13.88 17.83
CA LYS A 392 -11.86 14.97 18.18
C LYS A 392 -10.37 14.62 18.00
N ARG A 393 -10.03 13.34 17.80
CA ARG A 393 -8.68 12.80 17.72
C ARG A 393 -8.49 11.93 16.48
N MET A 394 -8.95 12.40 15.36
CA MET A 394 -9.01 11.60 14.13
C MET A 394 -7.61 11.31 13.57
N THR A 395 -6.70 12.27 13.60
CA THR A 395 -5.33 12.08 13.07
C THR A 395 -4.52 11.12 13.94
N GLU A 396 -4.67 11.21 15.27
CA GLU A 396 -4.10 10.23 16.21
C GLU A 396 -4.63 8.82 15.92
N ALA A 397 -5.93 8.69 15.69
CA ALA A 397 -6.57 7.41 15.39
C ALA A 397 -6.03 6.79 14.09
N PHE A 398 -5.85 7.57 13.03
CA PHE A 398 -5.17 7.11 11.80
C PHE A 398 -3.69 6.80 12.04
N GLY A 399 -3.03 7.51 12.96
CA GLY A 399 -1.69 7.18 13.41
C GLY A 399 -1.61 5.81 14.09
N LEU A 400 -2.53 5.51 15.02
CA LEU A 400 -2.65 4.19 15.65
C LEU A 400 -2.99 3.08 14.64
N TYR A 401 -3.82 3.40 13.65
CA TYR A 401 -4.14 2.50 12.55
C TYR A 401 -2.92 2.21 11.64
N ALA A 402 -2.08 3.20 11.40
CA ALA A 402 -0.81 3.01 10.69
C ALA A 402 0.18 2.18 11.52
N LEU A 403 0.29 2.46 12.83
CA LEU A 403 1.08 1.66 13.76
C LEU A 403 0.63 0.19 13.72
N SER A 404 -0.66 -0.10 13.85
CA SER A 404 -1.18 -1.47 13.82
C SER A 404 -0.82 -2.19 12.52
N GLY A 405 -0.89 -1.50 11.36
CA GLY A 405 -0.56 -2.09 10.08
C GLY A 405 0.94 -2.31 9.83
N LYS A 406 1.82 -1.57 10.52
CA LYS A 406 3.28 -1.73 10.39
C LYS A 406 3.88 -2.64 11.46
N ALA A 407 3.24 -2.74 12.63
CA ALA A 407 3.75 -3.50 13.78
C ALA A 407 3.90 -5.01 13.47
N THR A 408 3.07 -5.55 12.59
CA THR A 408 3.06 -6.96 12.21
C THR A 408 3.47 -7.24 10.77
N SER A 409 3.87 -6.23 10.00
CA SER A 409 4.18 -6.39 8.57
C SER A 409 5.26 -7.43 8.26
N PHE A 410 5.98 -7.89 9.26
CA PHE A 410 6.95 -8.99 9.17
C PHE A 410 6.32 -10.38 9.39
N LEU A 411 5.10 -10.47 9.95
CA LEU A 411 4.53 -11.71 10.45
C LEU A 411 4.15 -12.66 9.29
N ALA A 412 3.48 -12.16 8.25
CA ALA A 412 3.13 -12.96 7.09
C ALA A 412 4.39 -13.51 6.37
N PRO A 413 5.40 -12.68 6.01
CA PRO A 413 6.64 -13.20 5.44
C PRO A 413 7.36 -14.23 6.31
N LEU A 414 7.45 -13.97 7.60
CA LEU A 414 8.09 -14.89 8.55
C LEU A 414 7.38 -16.24 8.59
N LEU A 415 6.07 -16.22 8.77
CA LEU A 415 5.28 -17.48 8.89
C LEU A 415 5.26 -18.25 7.56
N VAL A 416 5.15 -17.55 6.41
CA VAL A 416 5.25 -18.18 5.08
C VAL A 416 6.61 -18.86 4.93
N GLY A 417 7.69 -18.17 5.28
CA GLY A 417 9.04 -18.74 5.24
C GLY A 417 9.19 -19.99 6.12
N ILE A 418 8.77 -19.91 7.38
CA ILE A 418 8.85 -21.04 8.33
C ILE A 418 8.05 -22.26 7.83
N VAL A 419 6.80 -22.05 7.38
CA VAL A 419 5.96 -23.17 6.92
C VAL A 419 6.51 -23.75 5.62
N SER A 420 6.98 -22.93 4.68
CA SER A 420 7.62 -23.43 3.46
C SER A 420 8.87 -24.25 3.75
N ASP A 421 9.69 -23.81 4.71
CA ASP A 421 10.91 -24.53 5.11
C ASP A 421 10.60 -25.88 5.78
N ILE A 422 9.65 -25.90 6.72
CA ILE A 422 9.25 -27.12 7.45
C ILE A 422 8.59 -28.14 6.52
N THR A 423 7.74 -27.68 5.59
CA THR A 423 6.97 -28.58 4.71
C THR A 423 7.71 -28.96 3.43
N GLY A 424 8.72 -28.17 3.03
CA GLY A 424 9.37 -28.30 1.72
C GLY A 424 8.44 -27.96 0.55
N ASP A 425 7.28 -27.35 0.80
CA ASP A 425 6.24 -27.07 -0.20
C ASP A 425 5.81 -25.59 -0.15
N GLN A 426 6.11 -24.83 -1.21
CA GLN A 426 5.72 -23.41 -1.33
C GLN A 426 4.21 -23.19 -1.29
N ARG A 427 3.40 -24.18 -1.69
CA ARG A 427 1.93 -24.09 -1.67
C ARG A 427 1.42 -24.05 -0.23
N LEU A 428 1.96 -24.93 0.62
CA LEU A 428 1.61 -24.97 2.04
C LEU A 428 2.12 -23.73 2.78
N GLY A 429 3.15 -23.07 2.26
CA GLY A 429 3.63 -21.78 2.74
C GLY A 429 2.57 -20.67 2.75
N ILE A 430 1.49 -20.79 1.97
CA ILE A 430 0.38 -19.82 1.97
C ILE A 430 -0.60 -20.04 3.15
N LEU A 431 -0.61 -21.21 3.81
CA LEU A 431 -1.52 -21.50 4.92
C LEU A 431 -1.50 -20.45 6.06
N PRO A 432 -0.36 -19.89 6.48
CA PRO A 432 -0.34 -18.83 7.47
C PRO A 432 -1.14 -17.59 7.07
N ILE A 433 -1.17 -17.24 5.78
CA ILE A 433 -1.96 -16.10 5.27
C ILE A 433 -3.45 -16.37 5.49
N VAL A 434 -3.91 -17.59 5.22
CA VAL A 434 -5.28 -18.05 5.53
C VAL A 434 -5.55 -17.90 7.03
N GLY A 435 -4.61 -18.36 7.87
CA GLY A 435 -4.71 -18.25 9.33
C GLY A 435 -4.83 -16.81 9.82
N LEU A 436 -4.04 -15.89 9.25
CA LEU A 436 -4.09 -14.48 9.60
C LEU A 436 -5.42 -13.82 9.20
N PHE A 437 -5.98 -14.13 8.01
CA PHE A 437 -7.32 -13.66 7.65
C PHE A 437 -8.39 -14.20 8.61
N ILE A 438 -8.34 -15.47 8.99
CA ILE A 438 -9.27 -16.09 9.93
C ILE A 438 -9.14 -15.43 11.31
N LEU A 439 -7.93 -15.20 11.81
CA LEU A 439 -7.71 -14.48 13.07
C LEU A 439 -8.28 -13.06 13.00
N GLY A 440 -8.05 -12.36 11.89
CA GLY A 440 -8.65 -11.05 11.64
C GLY A 440 -10.18 -11.10 11.71
N LEU A 441 -10.80 -12.09 11.06
CA LEU A 441 -12.26 -12.29 11.11
C LEU A 441 -12.77 -12.59 12.52
N ILE A 442 -12.07 -13.46 13.25
CA ILE A 442 -12.45 -13.82 14.63
C ILE A 442 -12.42 -12.55 15.51
N VAL A 443 -11.33 -11.79 15.47
CA VAL A 443 -11.21 -10.56 16.28
C VAL A 443 -12.23 -9.51 15.84
N LEU A 444 -12.61 -9.48 14.56
CA LEU A 444 -13.63 -8.56 14.03
C LEU A 444 -15.02 -8.80 14.64
N LEU A 445 -15.31 -9.96 15.23
CA LEU A 445 -16.57 -10.24 15.90
C LEU A 445 -16.84 -9.27 17.05
N TRP A 446 -15.79 -8.86 17.79
CA TRP A 446 -15.90 -7.92 18.91
C TRP A 446 -15.97 -6.45 18.48
N VAL A 447 -15.83 -6.14 17.21
CA VAL A 447 -15.91 -4.76 16.69
C VAL A 447 -17.37 -4.36 16.54
N LYS A 448 -17.77 -3.26 17.18
CA LYS A 448 -19.09 -2.67 17.00
C LYS A 448 -19.14 -1.87 15.69
N PRO A 449 -20.21 -1.98 14.88
CA PRO A 449 -20.29 -1.24 13.61
C PRO A 449 -20.16 0.28 13.76
N LYS A 450 -20.62 0.85 14.88
CA LYS A 450 -20.60 2.31 15.15
C LYS A 450 -19.52 2.73 16.14
N GLY A 451 -18.65 1.79 16.60
CA GLY A 451 -17.58 2.10 17.55
C GLY A 451 -18.06 2.23 19.00
N ASP A 452 -17.17 2.80 19.83
CA ASP A 452 -17.37 3.01 21.27
C ASP A 452 -17.64 4.49 21.63
N PHE A 453 -17.55 5.41 20.64
CA PHE A 453 -17.63 6.86 20.86
C PHE A 453 -18.99 7.46 20.42
N VAL A 454 -19.99 6.63 20.20
CA VAL A 454 -21.34 7.03 19.81
C VAL A 454 -22.29 6.98 21.01
#